data_d270a4484f95eca577396a1c9b093303
#
_entry.id   d270a4484f95eca577396a1c9b093303
#
_cell.length_a   1.000
_cell.length_b   1.000
_cell.length_c   1.000
_cell.angle_alpha   90.00
_cell.angle_beta   90.00
_cell.angle_gamma   90.00
#
_symmetry.space_group_name_H-M   'P 1'
#
loop_
_entity.id
_entity.type
_entity.pdbx_description
1 polymer ?
#
loop_
_entity_poly.entity_id
_entity_poly.type
_entity_poly.pdbx_seq_one_letter_code
_entity_poly.pdbx_strand_id
1 'polypeptide(L)'
;MEAYVLLGGPTDLWPVNIKEILKDARKTNNLIVGVDRGSLYLEELGITPDVALGDFDSLKKADLAKIESNVRDIRYSNPVKDLTDSELMLHIVFDDYQIDNLNILGATGGRIDHFLINLLMLLDPSLRQFAEQVSIMDKQNKIVFFNPGRHVIKKVSEYPYIGFAALTAIKDFNILGARYELHHYSGDYPRVFSSNEFLPNTSQFEINFEKGMLAAIYSKDVNRFHNL
;
A
#
# COMPACT_ATOMS: atom_id res chain seq x y z
N MET A 1 15.59 -0.60 -7.23
CA MET A 1 15.44 -1.47 -6.04
C MET A 1 14.03 -1.26 -5.48
N GLU A 2 13.37 -2.30 -4.99
CA GLU A 2 12.07 -2.17 -4.32
C GLU A 2 12.22 -2.18 -2.80
N ALA A 3 11.22 -1.65 -2.08
CA ALA A 3 11.10 -1.84 -0.65
C ALA A 3 9.80 -2.59 -0.29
N TYR A 4 9.89 -3.39 0.75
CA TYR A 4 8.78 -4.07 1.39
C TYR A 4 8.71 -3.63 2.83
N VAL A 5 7.60 -3.00 3.20
CA VAL A 5 7.37 -2.47 4.55
C VAL A 5 6.29 -3.27 5.23
N LEU A 6 6.53 -3.71 6.47
CA LEU A 6 5.52 -4.34 7.30
C LEU A 6 5.12 -3.40 8.43
N LEU A 7 3.84 -3.02 8.46
CA LEU A 7 3.21 -2.29 9.54
C LEU A 7 2.56 -3.25 10.56
N GLY A 8 2.08 -2.71 11.67
CA GLY A 8 1.51 -3.46 12.79
C GLY A 8 0.07 -3.94 12.64
N GLY A 9 -0.52 -3.96 11.44
CA GLY A 9 -1.90 -4.39 11.21
C GLY A 9 -2.15 -5.87 11.50
N PRO A 10 -3.44 -6.30 11.62
CA PRO A 10 -3.83 -7.66 11.99
C PRO A 10 -3.24 -8.73 11.07
N THR A 11 -2.67 -9.77 11.66
CA THR A 11 -1.94 -10.82 10.93
C THR A 11 -2.83 -11.71 10.05
N ASP A 12 -4.09 -11.86 10.40
CA ASP A 12 -5.10 -12.64 9.64
C ASP A 12 -5.54 -11.94 8.33
N LEU A 13 -5.22 -10.66 8.19
CA LEU A 13 -5.46 -9.87 6.98
C LEU A 13 -4.24 -9.71 6.07
N TRP A 14 -3.09 -10.23 6.45
CA TRP A 14 -1.90 -10.18 5.60
C TRP A 14 -2.09 -11.03 4.34
N PRO A 15 -1.34 -10.75 3.25
CA PRO A 15 -1.26 -11.67 2.12
C PRO A 15 -0.95 -13.10 2.59
N VAL A 16 -1.65 -14.10 2.06
CA VAL A 16 -1.52 -15.50 2.50
C VAL A 16 -0.07 -16.00 2.37
N ASN A 17 0.64 -15.52 1.38
CA ASN A 17 2.02 -15.86 1.06
C ASN A 17 3.04 -14.80 1.51
N ILE A 18 2.73 -14.01 2.56
CA ILE A 18 3.60 -12.92 3.04
C ILE A 18 5.04 -13.37 3.29
N LYS A 19 5.21 -14.58 3.85
CA LYS A 19 6.56 -15.10 4.16
C LYS A 19 7.37 -15.39 2.89
N GLU A 20 6.72 -15.89 1.85
CA GLU A 20 7.34 -16.11 0.54
C GLU A 20 7.69 -14.78 -0.13
N ILE A 21 6.76 -13.81 -0.13
CA ILE A 21 6.99 -12.46 -0.66
C ILE A 21 8.25 -11.83 -0.02
N LEU A 22 8.34 -11.85 1.30
CA LEU A 22 9.47 -11.26 2.02
C LEU A 22 10.78 -12.03 1.84
N LYS A 23 10.73 -13.38 1.75
CA LYS A 23 11.90 -14.18 1.43
C LYS A 23 12.43 -13.91 0.01
N ASP A 24 11.53 -13.76 -0.95
CA ASP A 24 11.92 -13.46 -2.33
C ASP A 24 12.44 -12.02 -2.45
N ALA A 25 11.86 -11.07 -1.72
CA ALA A 25 12.41 -9.72 -1.58
C ALA A 25 13.87 -9.77 -1.07
N ARG A 26 14.14 -10.57 -0.04
CA ARG A 26 15.50 -10.74 0.51
C ARG A 26 16.48 -11.36 -0.51
N LYS A 27 16.06 -12.38 -1.27
CA LYS A 27 16.88 -13.02 -2.30
C LYS A 27 17.29 -12.06 -3.43
N THR A 28 16.40 -11.10 -3.73
CA THR A 28 16.62 -10.09 -4.78
C THR A 28 17.24 -8.79 -4.27
N ASN A 29 17.76 -8.79 -3.03
CA ASN A 29 18.37 -7.64 -2.37
C ASN A 29 17.46 -6.39 -2.32
N ASN A 30 16.16 -6.60 -2.17
CA ASN A 30 15.21 -5.54 -1.92
C ASN A 30 15.22 -5.14 -0.44
N LEU A 31 14.90 -3.88 -0.15
CA LEU A 31 14.86 -3.34 1.20
C LEU A 31 13.67 -3.90 1.99
N ILE A 32 13.90 -4.35 3.21
CA ILE A 32 12.84 -4.80 4.13
C ILE A 32 12.82 -3.88 5.34
N VAL A 33 11.68 -3.26 5.60
CA VAL A 33 11.49 -2.28 6.67
C VAL A 33 10.39 -2.74 7.60
N GLY A 34 10.65 -2.68 8.89
CA GLY A 34 9.64 -2.87 9.93
C GLY A 34 9.26 -1.53 10.55
N VAL A 35 7.97 -1.26 10.70
CA VAL A 35 7.47 -0.07 11.39
C VAL A 35 6.76 -0.50 12.66
N ASP A 36 7.23 0.01 13.80
CA ASP A 36 6.74 -0.33 15.14
C ASP A 36 6.64 -1.84 15.35
N ARG A 37 5.43 -2.32 15.65
CA ARG A 37 5.14 -3.75 15.84
C ARG A 37 5.43 -4.59 14.60
N GLY A 38 5.45 -3.99 13.40
CA GLY A 38 5.85 -4.66 12.16
C GLY A 38 7.30 -5.15 12.22
N SER A 39 8.18 -4.46 12.94
CA SER A 39 9.57 -4.91 13.18
C SER A 39 9.62 -6.22 13.97
N LEU A 40 8.80 -6.36 15.01
CA LEU A 40 8.68 -7.59 15.79
C LEU A 40 8.09 -8.73 14.94
N TYR A 41 7.07 -8.45 14.16
CA TYR A 41 6.45 -9.44 13.29
C TYR A 41 7.41 -9.98 12.23
N LEU A 42 8.28 -9.14 11.67
CA LEU A 42 9.34 -9.61 10.74
C LEU A 42 10.28 -10.59 11.45
N GLU A 43 10.72 -10.29 12.67
CA GLU A 43 11.55 -11.19 13.48
C GLU A 43 10.83 -12.53 13.80
N GLU A 44 9.53 -12.49 14.11
CA GLU A 44 8.70 -13.69 14.31
C GLU A 44 8.56 -14.55 13.04
N LEU A 45 8.56 -13.91 11.86
CA LEU A 45 8.59 -14.60 10.57
C LEU A 45 9.98 -15.17 10.22
N GLY A 46 11.01 -14.87 11.03
CA GLY A 46 12.41 -15.24 10.81
C GLY A 46 13.08 -14.39 9.72
N ILE A 47 12.68 -13.12 9.60
CA ILE A 47 13.21 -12.16 8.64
C ILE A 47 13.68 -10.93 9.40
N THR A 48 14.99 -10.73 9.49
CA THR A 48 15.54 -9.51 10.09
C THR A 48 15.37 -8.34 9.13
N PRO A 49 14.70 -7.24 9.52
CA PRO A 49 14.57 -6.07 8.66
C PRO A 49 15.92 -5.36 8.47
N ASP A 50 16.07 -4.62 7.39
CA ASP A 50 17.21 -3.75 7.15
C ASP A 50 17.10 -2.46 7.96
N VAL A 51 15.85 -1.98 8.11
CA VAL A 51 15.49 -0.78 8.89
C VAL A 51 14.34 -1.11 9.83
N ALA A 52 14.44 -0.68 11.07
CA ALA A 52 13.34 -0.66 12.03
C ALA A 52 13.04 0.80 12.41
N LEU A 53 11.78 1.20 12.30
CA LEU A 53 11.32 2.56 12.54
C LEU A 53 10.15 2.56 13.53
N GLY A 54 10.11 3.53 14.44
CA GLY A 54 8.97 3.78 15.32
C GLY A 54 9.38 4.34 16.67
N ASP A 55 8.41 4.61 17.54
CA ASP A 55 8.65 4.93 18.94
C ASP A 55 8.74 3.66 19.81
N PHE A 56 8.28 2.52 19.23
CA PHE A 56 8.30 1.19 19.84
C PHE A 56 7.60 1.09 21.20
N ASP A 57 6.73 2.03 21.54
CA ASP A 57 6.02 2.12 22.83
C ASP A 57 5.08 0.92 23.06
N SER A 58 4.59 0.32 21.97
CA SER A 58 3.75 -0.88 21.99
C SER A 58 4.50 -2.19 22.21
N LEU A 59 5.85 -2.17 22.22
CA LEU A 59 6.71 -3.34 22.38
C LEU A 59 7.12 -3.57 23.83
N LYS A 60 7.28 -4.84 24.21
CA LYS A 60 7.93 -5.19 25.47
C LYS A 60 9.43 -4.91 25.37
N LYS A 61 10.05 -4.54 26.48
CA LYS A 61 11.49 -4.27 26.54
C LYS A 61 12.36 -5.41 26.00
N ALA A 62 11.96 -6.68 26.22
CA ALA A 62 12.69 -7.83 25.69
C ALA A 62 12.61 -7.94 24.15
N ASP A 63 11.45 -7.60 23.58
CA ASP A 63 11.24 -7.64 22.14
C ASP A 63 12.02 -6.49 21.46
N LEU A 64 11.99 -5.30 22.05
CA LEU A 64 12.79 -4.16 21.57
C LEU A 64 14.28 -4.46 21.63
N ALA A 65 14.80 -5.01 22.75
CA ALA A 65 16.21 -5.38 22.89
C ALA A 65 16.65 -6.41 21.83
N LYS A 66 15.74 -7.32 21.41
CA LYS A 66 16.00 -8.25 20.32
C LYS A 66 16.12 -7.54 18.96
N ILE A 67 15.23 -6.59 18.67
CA ILE A 67 15.30 -5.77 17.46
C ILE A 67 16.61 -4.98 17.46
N GLU A 68 16.93 -4.30 18.57
CA GLU A 68 18.17 -3.52 18.74
C GLU A 68 19.46 -4.34 18.53
N SER A 69 19.44 -5.62 18.87
CA SER A 69 20.60 -6.50 18.68
C SER A 69 20.78 -7.00 17.25
N ASN A 70 19.70 -7.09 16.48
CA ASN A 70 19.70 -7.74 15.16
C ASN A 70 19.64 -6.76 13.99
N VAL A 71 18.99 -5.61 14.16
CA VAL A 71 18.77 -4.61 13.10
C VAL A 71 19.88 -3.55 13.16
N ARG A 72 20.45 -3.23 11.99
CA ARG A 72 21.57 -2.28 11.91
C ARG A 72 21.12 -0.82 11.84
N ASP A 73 20.04 -0.54 11.15
CA ASP A 73 19.47 0.82 11.01
C ASP A 73 18.18 0.90 11.81
N ILE A 74 18.27 1.50 13.00
CA ILE A 74 17.12 1.73 13.88
C ILE A 74 16.86 3.22 13.96
N ARG A 75 15.65 3.61 13.59
CA ARG A 75 15.19 5.00 13.54
C ARG A 75 14.10 5.22 14.58
N TYR A 76 14.45 5.88 15.67
CA TYR A 76 13.48 6.27 16.69
C TYR A 76 12.68 7.49 16.24
N SER A 77 11.36 7.33 16.14
CA SER A 77 10.46 8.46 15.93
C SER A 77 10.18 9.16 17.26
N ASN A 78 9.92 10.47 17.18
CA ASN A 78 9.45 11.23 18.35
C ASN A 78 7.92 11.33 18.26
N PRO A 79 7.16 10.79 19.24
CA PRO A 79 5.69 10.83 19.23
C PRO A 79 5.08 12.25 19.25
N VAL A 80 5.92 13.28 19.47
CA VAL A 80 5.49 14.70 19.47
C VAL A 80 5.74 15.39 18.12
N LYS A 81 6.00 14.66 17.03
CA LYS A 81 6.20 15.22 15.68
C LYS A 81 4.90 15.29 14.89
N ASP A 82 4.91 16.16 13.88
CA ASP A 82 3.77 16.40 12.96
C ASP A 82 3.52 15.26 11.95
N LEU A 83 4.44 14.26 11.85
CA LEU A 83 4.36 13.11 10.92
C LEU A 83 4.11 11.82 11.68
N THR A 84 3.24 10.98 11.14
CA THR A 84 3.09 9.59 11.59
C THR A 84 4.29 8.74 11.19
N ASP A 85 4.47 7.57 11.82
CA ASP A 85 5.56 6.65 11.46
C ASP A 85 5.43 6.14 10.03
N SER A 86 4.21 5.99 9.50
CA SER A 86 3.98 5.65 8.08
C SER A 86 4.44 6.74 7.13
N GLU A 87 4.21 8.01 7.45
CA GLU A 87 4.69 9.14 6.64
C GLU A 87 6.20 9.30 6.74
N LEU A 88 6.77 9.17 7.94
CA LEU A 88 8.23 9.21 8.13
C LEU A 88 8.92 8.05 7.39
N MET A 89 8.32 6.87 7.38
CA MET A 89 8.80 5.72 6.63
C MET A 89 8.90 6.02 5.13
N LEU A 90 7.92 6.72 4.53
CA LEU A 90 7.98 7.12 3.12
C LEU A 90 9.21 7.99 2.83
N HIS A 91 9.47 8.99 3.67
CA HIS A 91 10.67 9.82 3.52
C HIS A 91 11.96 9.00 3.62
N ILE A 92 12.07 8.11 4.59
CA ILE A 92 13.26 7.28 4.75
C ILE A 92 13.48 6.41 3.50
N VAL A 93 12.46 5.68 3.02
CA VAL A 93 12.64 4.75 1.91
C VAL A 93 12.91 5.47 0.58
N PHE A 94 12.27 6.62 0.33
CA PHE A 94 12.45 7.34 -0.93
C PHE A 94 13.66 8.29 -0.91
N ASP A 95 13.87 9.03 0.17
CA ASP A 95 14.91 10.05 0.23
C ASP A 95 16.28 9.44 0.60
N ASP A 96 16.36 8.55 1.63
CA ASP A 96 17.63 7.98 2.08
C ASP A 96 18.03 6.74 1.26
N TYR A 97 17.07 5.85 0.94
CA TYR A 97 17.35 4.60 0.23
C TYR A 97 17.11 4.66 -1.27
N GLN A 98 16.45 5.72 -1.78
CA GLN A 98 16.22 5.98 -3.20
C GLN A 98 15.61 4.78 -3.93
N ILE A 99 14.56 4.20 -3.37
CA ILE A 99 13.85 3.06 -3.93
C ILE A 99 12.97 3.47 -5.12
N ASP A 100 12.72 2.52 -6.04
CA ASP A 100 11.86 2.74 -7.21
C ASP A 100 10.39 2.45 -6.90
N ASN A 101 10.09 1.43 -6.09
CA ASN A 101 8.74 1.01 -5.73
C ASN A 101 8.66 0.55 -4.28
N LEU A 102 7.56 0.88 -3.64
CA LEU A 102 7.26 0.55 -2.25
C LEU A 102 6.01 -0.33 -2.16
N ASN A 103 6.15 -1.47 -1.49
CA ASN A 103 5.06 -2.40 -1.19
C ASN A 103 4.79 -2.39 0.32
N ILE A 104 3.64 -1.87 0.74
CA ILE A 104 3.25 -1.77 2.15
C ILE A 104 2.32 -2.93 2.50
N LEU A 105 2.69 -3.68 3.53
CA LEU A 105 1.99 -4.82 4.09
C LEU A 105 1.53 -4.50 5.52
N GLY A 106 0.42 -5.08 5.98
CA GLY A 106 -0.08 -4.83 7.33
C GLY A 106 -0.63 -3.41 7.55
N ALA A 107 -1.05 -2.73 6.48
CA ALA A 107 -1.59 -1.37 6.52
C ALA A 107 -3.11 -1.30 6.68
N THR A 108 -3.80 -2.44 6.53
CA THR A 108 -5.27 -2.52 6.51
C THR A 108 -5.81 -3.30 7.72
N GLY A 109 -7.10 -3.12 8.02
CA GLY A 109 -7.76 -3.73 9.17
C GLY A 109 -7.42 -3.04 10.50
N GLY A 110 -7.91 -3.59 11.60
CA GLY A 110 -7.71 -3.00 12.93
C GLY A 110 -8.37 -1.64 13.10
N ARG A 111 -7.63 -0.67 13.59
CA ARG A 111 -8.12 0.70 13.79
C ARG A 111 -8.33 1.41 12.45
N ILE A 112 -9.53 1.95 12.24
CA ILE A 112 -9.91 2.64 10.99
C ILE A 112 -9.10 3.93 10.79
N ASP A 113 -8.79 4.67 11.85
CA ASP A 113 -7.97 5.89 11.79
C ASP A 113 -6.57 5.61 11.23
N HIS A 114 -5.91 4.51 11.62
CA HIS A 114 -4.63 4.08 11.05
C HIS A 114 -4.76 3.69 9.56
N PHE A 115 -5.81 2.97 9.19
CA PHE A 115 -6.06 2.67 7.79
C PHE A 115 -6.26 3.93 6.94
N LEU A 116 -7.03 4.91 7.46
CA LEU A 116 -7.26 6.18 6.77
C LEU A 116 -5.96 6.99 6.61
N ILE A 117 -5.07 7.01 7.60
CA ILE A 117 -3.75 7.62 7.46
C ILE A 117 -2.98 6.94 6.32
N ASN A 118 -2.86 5.61 6.32
CA ASN A 118 -2.15 4.86 5.29
C ASN A 118 -2.74 5.07 3.89
N LEU A 119 -4.05 5.25 3.77
CA LEU A 119 -4.72 5.50 2.50
C LEU A 119 -4.54 6.93 1.99
N LEU A 120 -4.51 7.91 2.91
CA LEU A 120 -4.56 9.33 2.57
C LEU A 120 -3.21 10.05 2.68
N MET A 121 -2.16 9.43 3.24
CA MET A 121 -0.85 10.06 3.44
C MET A 121 -0.24 10.62 2.15
N LEU A 122 -0.52 10.00 1.00
CA LEU A 122 -0.05 10.45 -0.30
C LEU A 122 -0.78 11.70 -0.83
N LEU A 123 -1.78 12.21 -0.10
CA LEU A 123 -2.38 13.53 -0.38
C LEU A 123 -1.52 14.68 0.14
N ASP A 124 -0.58 14.40 1.06
CA ASP A 124 0.40 15.38 1.49
C ASP A 124 1.25 15.84 0.30
N PRO A 125 1.38 17.16 0.05
CA PRO A 125 2.17 17.69 -1.07
C PRO A 125 3.61 17.19 -1.13
N SER A 126 4.24 16.92 0.01
CA SER A 126 5.62 16.43 0.09
C SER A 126 5.75 14.96 -0.35
N LEU A 127 4.71 14.14 -0.10
CA LEU A 127 4.68 12.71 -0.38
C LEU A 127 4.03 12.38 -1.72
N ARG A 128 3.21 13.28 -2.26
CA ARG A 128 2.42 13.07 -3.48
C ARG A 128 3.26 12.65 -4.70
N GLN A 129 4.49 13.14 -4.78
CA GLN A 129 5.41 12.78 -5.87
C GLN A 129 5.70 11.27 -5.94
N PHE A 130 5.60 10.55 -4.82
CA PHE A 130 5.85 9.12 -4.72
C PHE A 130 4.60 8.25 -4.94
N ALA A 131 3.42 8.86 -5.16
CA ALA A 131 2.14 8.15 -5.17
C ALA A 131 2.13 6.93 -6.13
N GLU A 132 2.62 7.09 -7.34
CA GLU A 132 2.61 6.01 -8.35
C GLU A 132 3.63 4.91 -8.09
N GLN A 133 4.54 5.10 -7.13
CA GLN A 133 5.54 4.14 -6.71
C GLN A 133 5.08 3.32 -5.48
N VAL A 134 3.94 3.70 -4.86
CA VAL A 134 3.44 3.07 -3.64
C VAL A 134 2.31 2.10 -3.93
N SER A 135 2.37 0.91 -3.34
CA SER A 135 1.26 -0.03 -3.29
C SER A 135 1.00 -0.50 -1.85
N ILE A 136 -0.28 -0.72 -1.53
CA ILE A 136 -0.72 -1.33 -0.26
C ILE A 136 -1.32 -2.69 -0.60
N MET A 137 -0.90 -3.74 0.10
CA MET A 137 -1.39 -5.08 -0.16
C MET A 137 -1.86 -5.77 1.12
N ASP A 138 -3.01 -6.42 1.02
CA ASP A 138 -3.52 -7.32 2.04
C ASP A 138 -4.01 -8.65 1.43
N LYS A 139 -4.71 -9.45 2.23
CA LYS A 139 -5.23 -10.77 1.83
C LYS A 139 -6.19 -10.72 0.64
N GLN A 140 -6.93 -9.62 0.50
CA GLN A 140 -8.03 -9.46 -0.45
C GLN A 140 -7.82 -8.32 -1.44
N ASN A 141 -6.94 -7.38 -1.12
CA ASN A 141 -6.82 -6.13 -1.85
C ASN A 141 -5.38 -5.80 -2.23
N LYS A 142 -5.25 -5.14 -3.38
CA LYS A 142 -4.05 -4.38 -3.75
C LYS A 142 -4.48 -2.98 -4.17
N ILE A 143 -3.97 -1.97 -3.50
CA ILE A 143 -4.25 -0.56 -3.78
C ILE A 143 -3.00 0.05 -4.44
N VAL A 144 -3.19 0.76 -5.54
CA VAL A 144 -2.17 1.55 -6.23
C VAL A 144 -2.72 2.94 -6.51
N PHE A 145 -1.85 3.94 -6.62
CA PHE A 145 -2.25 5.34 -6.70
C PHE A 145 -1.83 5.95 -8.03
N PHE A 146 -2.59 6.93 -8.50
CA PHE A 146 -2.34 7.63 -9.75
C PHE A 146 -2.48 9.14 -9.58
N ASN A 147 -1.53 9.87 -10.14
CA ASN A 147 -1.62 11.30 -10.40
C ASN A 147 -2.35 11.58 -11.72
N PRO A 148 -2.73 12.84 -12.02
CA PRO A 148 -3.37 13.18 -13.30
C PRO A 148 -2.55 12.71 -14.50
N GLY A 149 -3.24 12.17 -15.50
CA GLY A 149 -2.60 11.64 -16.70
C GLY A 149 -3.38 10.50 -17.32
N ARG A 150 -2.74 9.81 -18.26
CA ARG A 150 -3.22 8.62 -18.94
C ARG A 150 -2.47 7.40 -18.44
N HIS A 151 -3.19 6.40 -17.95
CA HIS A 151 -2.62 5.20 -17.33
C HIS A 151 -3.22 3.93 -17.89
N VAL A 152 -2.38 2.91 -18.06
CA VAL A 152 -2.80 1.58 -18.48
C VAL A 152 -2.95 0.71 -17.22
N ILE A 153 -4.16 0.24 -17.01
CA ILE A 153 -4.52 -0.67 -15.92
C ILE A 153 -4.35 -2.10 -16.40
N LYS A 154 -3.36 -2.79 -15.86
CA LYS A 154 -3.08 -4.19 -16.20
C LYS A 154 -3.87 -5.14 -15.31
N LYS A 155 -4.39 -6.22 -15.91
CA LYS A 155 -5.07 -7.28 -15.18
C LYS A 155 -4.10 -8.01 -14.26
N VAL A 156 -4.50 -8.18 -13.01
CA VAL A 156 -3.83 -9.05 -12.04
C VAL A 156 -4.72 -10.25 -11.83
N SER A 157 -4.26 -11.44 -12.21
CA SER A 157 -5.08 -12.67 -12.27
C SER A 157 -5.72 -13.05 -10.94
N GLU A 158 -5.08 -12.69 -9.84
CA GLU A 158 -5.53 -12.95 -8.49
C GLU A 158 -6.77 -12.14 -8.08
N TYR A 159 -6.99 -10.97 -8.73
CA TYR A 159 -8.04 -10.02 -8.37
C TYR A 159 -9.06 -9.89 -9.52
N PRO A 160 -10.25 -10.51 -9.39
CA PRO A 160 -11.28 -10.43 -10.43
C PRO A 160 -11.93 -9.05 -10.53
N TYR A 161 -11.92 -8.26 -9.46
CA TYR A 161 -12.55 -6.95 -9.40
C TYR A 161 -11.51 -5.83 -9.33
N ILE A 162 -11.93 -4.67 -9.83
CA ILE A 162 -11.19 -3.42 -9.67
C ILE A 162 -12.18 -2.28 -9.37
N GLY A 163 -11.88 -1.48 -8.37
CA GLY A 163 -12.60 -0.25 -8.06
C GLY A 163 -11.68 0.96 -8.19
N PHE A 164 -12.28 2.14 -8.31
CA PHE A 164 -11.54 3.40 -8.33
C PHE A 164 -12.09 4.33 -7.26
N ALA A 165 -11.21 4.85 -6.41
CA ALA A 165 -11.54 5.85 -5.41
C ALA A 165 -10.88 7.17 -5.79
N ALA A 166 -11.67 8.16 -6.21
CA ALA A 166 -11.23 9.54 -6.27
C ALA A 166 -11.05 10.05 -4.83
N LEU A 167 -9.80 10.21 -4.39
CA LEU A 167 -9.47 10.61 -3.02
C LEU A 167 -9.64 12.12 -2.80
N THR A 168 -9.71 12.88 -3.88
CA THR A 168 -9.94 14.33 -3.90
C THR A 168 -10.99 14.69 -4.95
N ALA A 169 -11.32 15.96 -5.11
CA ALA A 169 -12.01 16.44 -6.30
C ALA A 169 -11.28 15.94 -7.56
N ILE A 170 -12.04 15.45 -8.54
CA ILE A 170 -11.50 14.88 -9.79
C ILE A 170 -12.12 15.58 -11.01
N LYS A 171 -11.33 15.74 -12.07
CA LYS A 171 -11.79 16.37 -13.32
C LYS A 171 -11.51 15.47 -14.50
N ASP A 172 -12.52 15.33 -15.38
CA ASP A 172 -12.51 14.58 -16.64
C ASP A 172 -12.01 13.14 -16.50
N PHE A 173 -12.54 12.43 -15.50
CA PHE A 173 -12.17 11.03 -15.28
C PHE A 173 -12.88 10.12 -16.27
N ASN A 174 -12.08 9.31 -16.97
CA ASN A 174 -12.53 8.35 -17.97
C ASN A 174 -12.00 6.96 -17.62
N ILE A 175 -12.83 5.92 -17.84
CA ILE A 175 -12.49 4.50 -17.80
C ILE A 175 -12.86 3.93 -19.17
N LEU A 176 -11.88 3.47 -19.94
CA LEU A 176 -12.05 3.08 -21.33
C LEU A 176 -11.61 1.63 -21.57
N GLY A 177 -12.50 0.79 -22.07
CA GLY A 177 -12.21 -0.62 -22.34
C GLY A 177 -12.33 -1.56 -21.13
N ALA A 178 -12.92 -1.11 -20.03
CA ALA A 178 -13.34 -1.94 -18.90
C ALA A 178 -14.79 -2.44 -19.14
N ARG A 179 -15.27 -3.34 -18.26
CA ARG A 179 -16.67 -3.83 -18.34
C ARG A 179 -17.68 -2.70 -18.13
N TYR A 180 -17.39 -1.78 -17.22
CA TYR A 180 -18.20 -0.59 -16.95
C TYR A 180 -17.37 0.64 -17.27
N GLU A 181 -17.65 1.24 -18.42
CA GLU A 181 -16.96 2.44 -18.85
C GLU A 181 -17.51 3.68 -18.14
N LEU A 182 -16.66 4.70 -18.04
CA LEU A 182 -17.00 6.02 -17.51
C LEU A 182 -16.44 7.06 -18.46
N HIS A 183 -17.22 8.11 -18.75
CA HIS A 183 -16.83 9.15 -19.67
C HIS A 183 -17.04 10.53 -19.06
N HIS A 184 -15.98 11.36 -19.09
CA HIS A 184 -15.99 12.78 -18.73
C HIS A 184 -16.57 13.09 -17.35
N TYR A 185 -16.35 12.18 -16.37
CA TYR A 185 -16.82 12.42 -15.02
C TYR A 185 -15.99 13.51 -14.34
N SER A 186 -16.67 14.48 -13.70
CA SER A 186 -16.07 15.46 -12.80
C SER A 186 -16.87 15.54 -11.50
N GLY A 187 -16.19 15.69 -10.38
CA GLY A 187 -16.82 15.79 -9.06
C GLY A 187 -15.93 16.54 -8.08
N ASP A 188 -16.57 17.33 -7.23
CA ASP A 188 -15.88 18.21 -6.28
C ASP A 188 -15.63 17.56 -4.90
N TYR A 189 -16.00 16.29 -4.74
CA TYR A 189 -15.86 15.52 -3.50
C TYR A 189 -15.31 14.11 -3.77
N PRO A 190 -14.70 13.46 -2.78
CA PRO A 190 -14.24 12.08 -2.89
C PRO A 190 -15.38 11.12 -3.27
N ARG A 191 -15.12 10.23 -4.24
CA ARG A 191 -16.12 9.27 -4.71
C ARG A 191 -15.49 7.93 -5.08
N VAL A 192 -16.20 6.84 -4.78
CA VAL A 192 -15.78 5.48 -5.13
C VAL A 192 -16.65 4.93 -6.26
N PHE A 193 -15.99 4.33 -7.25
CA PHE A 193 -16.57 3.56 -8.36
C PHE A 193 -16.16 2.10 -8.16
N SER A 194 -17.03 1.31 -7.54
CA SER A 194 -16.72 -0.07 -7.13
C SER A 194 -17.11 -1.10 -8.19
N SER A 195 -16.56 -2.31 -8.04
CA SER A 195 -16.99 -3.53 -8.74
C SER A 195 -16.89 -3.49 -10.26
N ASN A 196 -15.90 -2.81 -10.80
CA ASN A 196 -15.56 -2.92 -12.21
C ASN A 196 -14.77 -4.21 -12.47
N GLU A 197 -14.74 -4.65 -13.71
CA GLU A 197 -14.10 -5.87 -14.15
C GLU A 197 -13.38 -5.64 -15.49
N PHE A 198 -12.41 -6.51 -15.80
CA PHE A 198 -11.81 -6.57 -17.12
C PHE A 198 -12.76 -7.30 -18.07
N LEU A 199 -12.84 -6.84 -19.33
CA LEU A 199 -13.57 -7.56 -20.36
C LEU A 199 -12.98 -8.97 -20.57
N PRO A 200 -13.80 -9.95 -21.00
CA PRO A 200 -13.28 -11.26 -21.40
C PRO A 200 -12.17 -11.11 -22.45
N ASN A 201 -11.09 -11.88 -22.30
CA ASN A 201 -9.95 -11.89 -23.22
C ASN A 201 -9.13 -10.59 -23.32
N THR A 202 -9.33 -9.64 -22.41
CA THR A 202 -8.47 -8.46 -22.30
C THR A 202 -7.52 -8.59 -21.11
N SER A 203 -6.30 -8.12 -21.27
CA SER A 203 -5.28 -8.09 -20.21
C SER A 203 -5.11 -6.70 -19.62
N GLN A 204 -5.75 -5.68 -20.21
CA GLN A 204 -5.61 -4.30 -19.78
C GLN A 204 -6.77 -3.44 -20.29
N PHE A 205 -6.94 -2.30 -19.65
CA PHE A 205 -7.78 -1.19 -20.12
C PHE A 205 -7.13 0.14 -19.70
N GLU A 206 -7.74 1.26 -20.04
CA GLU A 206 -7.16 2.58 -19.84
C GLU A 206 -8.01 3.44 -18.92
N ILE A 207 -7.33 4.28 -18.12
CA ILE A 207 -7.94 5.39 -17.41
C ILE A 207 -7.20 6.68 -17.74
N ASN A 208 -7.93 7.80 -17.71
CA ASN A 208 -7.30 9.13 -17.75
C ASN A 208 -8.11 10.14 -16.94
N PHE A 209 -7.45 11.16 -16.42
CA PHE A 209 -8.08 12.29 -15.73
C PHE A 209 -7.14 13.50 -15.67
N GLU A 210 -7.71 14.71 -15.55
CA GLU A 210 -6.95 15.98 -15.61
C GLU A 210 -6.53 16.52 -14.24
N LYS A 211 -7.29 16.22 -13.18
CA LYS A 211 -7.04 16.76 -11.83
C LYS A 211 -7.47 15.76 -10.76
N GLY A 212 -6.80 15.79 -9.63
CA GLY A 212 -7.12 14.99 -8.45
C GLY A 212 -6.06 13.96 -8.10
N MET A 213 -6.40 12.99 -7.27
CA MET A 213 -5.66 11.77 -6.99
C MET A 213 -6.64 10.60 -7.00
N LEU A 214 -6.27 9.53 -7.65
CA LEU A 214 -7.07 8.33 -7.81
C LEU A 214 -6.34 7.14 -7.18
N ALA A 215 -7.05 6.35 -6.38
CA ALA A 215 -6.60 5.02 -5.98
C ALA A 215 -7.34 3.96 -6.80
N ALA A 216 -6.62 3.04 -7.45
CA ALA A 216 -7.21 1.83 -8.01
C ALA A 216 -7.08 0.69 -7.01
N ILE A 217 -8.19 0.02 -6.74
CA ILE A 217 -8.33 -1.01 -5.72
C ILE A 217 -8.66 -2.33 -6.42
N TYR A 218 -7.65 -3.14 -6.64
CA TYR A 218 -7.84 -4.54 -7.06
C TYR A 218 -8.36 -5.33 -5.86
N SER A 219 -9.40 -6.16 -6.06
CA SER A 219 -10.01 -6.90 -4.96
C SER A 219 -10.52 -8.28 -5.35
N LYS A 220 -10.63 -9.15 -4.35
CA LYS A 220 -11.22 -10.49 -4.47
C LYS A 220 -12.07 -10.82 -3.25
N ASP A 221 -13.12 -11.60 -3.46
CA ASP A 221 -13.92 -12.15 -2.37
C ASP A 221 -13.16 -13.28 -1.66
N VAL A 222 -13.29 -13.38 -0.33
CA VAL A 222 -12.70 -14.50 0.45
C VAL A 222 -13.43 -15.79 0.16
N ASN A 223 -14.77 -15.75 0.08
CA ASN A 223 -15.62 -16.89 -0.23
C ASN A 223 -16.65 -16.47 -1.28
N ARG A 224 -16.41 -16.83 -2.53
CA ARG A 224 -17.41 -16.65 -3.59
C ARG A 224 -18.34 -17.85 -3.57
N PHE A 225 -19.54 -17.69 -3.02
CA PHE A 225 -20.61 -18.63 -3.28
C PHE A 225 -21.02 -18.47 -4.74
N HIS A 226 -20.65 -19.41 -5.59
CA HIS A 226 -21.24 -19.52 -6.93
C HIS A 226 -22.66 -20.06 -6.74
N ASN A 227 -23.63 -19.17 -6.56
CA ASN A 227 -25.01 -19.54 -6.82
C ASN A 227 -25.13 -19.67 -8.34
N LEU A 228 -25.19 -20.91 -8.78
CA LEU A 228 -25.55 -21.31 -10.14
C LEU A 228 -27.01 -20.94 -10.42
#